data_444e22e58f17910b9e8cc3f99940385c
#
_entry.id   444e22e58f17910b9e8cc3f99940385c
#
_cell.length_a   1.000
_cell.length_b   1.000
_cell.length_c   1.000
_cell.angle_alpha   90.00
_cell.angle_beta   90.00
_cell.angle_gamma   90.00
#
_symmetry.space_group_name_H-M   'P 1'
#
loop_
_entity.id
_entity.type
_entity.pdbx_description
1 polymer ?
#
loop_
_entity_poly.entity_id
_entity_poly.type
_entity_poly.pdbx_seq_one_letter_code
_entity_poly.pdbx_strand_id
1 'polypeptide(L)'
;MSIVSFIFATIKKSDYMSPDSEYTETHENKIYATLDKLGIAYQSLHHLAIMTMEEGAEIAQKLGCTSCKSLFLTNKQQEYFMLLLPANKKLKTKELAGQIGSSHFSFASEKAMENLLCTFPGAVSILGLIYDKENKVQLLIDKEILESTYIGCHPCVNTCSLKIRLEDILKILLPKISHQNFNIVEL
;
A
#
# COMPACT_ATOMS: atom_id res chain seq x y z
N MET A 1 34.74 -2.71 22.62
CA MET A 1 33.30 -2.58 22.86
C MET A 1 32.89 -1.16 22.43
N SER A 2 32.36 -1.02 21.25
CA SER A 2 31.93 0.29 20.71
C SER A 2 30.41 0.25 20.55
N ILE A 3 29.72 1.08 21.32
CA ILE A 3 28.28 1.28 21.28
C ILE A 3 28.02 2.20 20.10
N VAL A 4 27.50 1.66 19.00
CA VAL A 4 27.01 2.47 17.90
C VAL A 4 25.65 3.02 18.32
N SER A 5 25.67 4.28 18.74
CA SER A 5 24.48 5.07 19.03
C SER A 5 23.80 5.42 17.71
N PHE A 6 22.68 4.78 17.39
CA PHE A 6 21.82 5.19 16.29
C PHE A 6 21.14 6.49 16.68
N ILE A 7 21.62 7.59 16.14
CA ILE A 7 20.92 8.89 16.20
C ILE A 7 19.76 8.81 15.22
N PHE A 8 18.55 8.64 15.72
CA PHE A 8 17.34 8.92 14.96
C PHE A 8 17.26 10.41 14.74
N ALA A 9 17.67 10.88 13.57
CA ALA A 9 17.43 12.25 13.17
C ALA A 9 15.93 12.43 12.92
N THR A 10 15.24 13.01 13.88
CA THR A 10 13.89 13.51 13.70
C THR A 10 13.99 14.74 12.80
N ILE A 11 13.83 14.57 11.49
CA ILE A 11 13.69 15.67 10.55
C ILE A 11 12.37 16.34 10.89
N LYS A 12 12.39 17.62 11.27
CA LYS A 12 11.19 18.37 11.61
C LYS A 12 10.28 18.46 10.39
N LYS A 13 9.02 18.17 10.61
CA LYS A 13 7.90 18.15 9.65
C LYS A 13 7.72 19.46 8.84
N SER A 14 8.37 20.56 9.24
CA SER A 14 8.22 21.90 8.65
C SER A 14 8.87 22.13 7.29
N ASP A 15 9.72 21.21 6.81
CA ASP A 15 10.58 21.49 5.66
C ASP A 15 10.05 20.97 4.31
N TYR A 16 8.86 20.32 4.30
CA TYR A 16 8.27 19.72 3.10
C TYR A 16 6.74 19.91 3.01
N MET A 17 6.26 21.13 3.25
CA MET A 17 4.83 21.42 3.11
C MET A 17 4.48 21.85 1.69
N SER A 18 3.87 20.91 0.90
CA SER A 18 3.06 21.29 -0.26
C SER A 18 1.70 21.87 0.19
N PRO A 19 0.97 22.62 -0.67
CA PRO A 19 -0.36 23.20 -0.31
C PRO A 19 -1.39 22.17 0.15
N ASP A 20 -1.19 20.88 -0.11
CA ASP A 20 -2.10 19.78 0.22
C ASP A 20 -1.69 19.02 1.52
N SER A 21 -0.81 19.58 2.32
CA SER A 21 -0.20 18.90 3.47
C SER A 21 -1.21 18.55 4.58
N GLU A 22 -2.22 19.38 4.82
CA GLU A 22 -3.24 19.13 5.84
C GLU A 22 -4.15 17.94 5.47
N TYR A 23 -4.49 17.80 4.20
CA TYR A 23 -5.26 16.67 3.68
C TYR A 23 -4.51 15.34 3.84
N THR A 24 -3.26 15.27 3.42
CA THR A 24 -2.42 14.06 3.51
C THR A 24 -2.12 13.68 4.96
N GLU A 25 -1.85 14.65 5.83
CA GLU A 25 -1.61 14.42 7.25
C GLU A 25 -2.84 13.81 7.95
N THR A 26 -4.04 14.28 7.63
CA THR A 26 -5.28 13.76 8.19
C THR A 26 -5.51 12.30 7.78
N HIS A 27 -5.22 11.94 6.53
CA HIS A 27 -5.40 10.59 6.04
C HIS A 27 -4.33 9.64 6.59
N GLU A 28 -3.07 10.02 6.59
CA GLU A 28 -1.99 9.25 7.20
C GLU A 28 -2.30 8.95 8.69
N ASN A 29 -2.71 9.95 9.47
CA ASN A 29 -3.03 9.80 10.88
C ASN A 29 -4.21 8.83 11.11
N LYS A 30 -5.20 8.80 10.22
CA LYS A 30 -6.31 7.84 10.30
C LYS A 30 -5.85 6.41 10.07
N ILE A 31 -4.87 6.17 9.19
CA ILE A 31 -4.29 4.85 8.99
C ILE A 31 -3.60 4.39 10.28
N TYR A 32 -2.73 5.22 10.87
CA TYR A 32 -2.08 4.88 12.14
C TYR A 32 -3.10 4.60 13.25
N ALA A 33 -4.06 5.50 13.45
CA ALA A 33 -5.11 5.31 14.44
C ALA A 33 -5.92 4.01 14.22
N THR A 34 -6.12 3.58 12.97
CA THR A 34 -6.79 2.33 12.67
C THR A 34 -5.92 1.13 13.03
N LEU A 35 -4.64 1.15 12.66
CA LEU A 35 -3.69 0.07 13.00
C LEU A 35 -3.55 -0.07 14.52
N ASP A 36 -3.37 1.05 15.23
CA ASP A 36 -3.23 1.09 16.70
C ASP A 36 -4.50 0.55 17.38
N LYS A 37 -5.68 0.98 16.94
CA LYS A 37 -6.97 0.49 17.47
C LYS A 37 -7.14 -1.01 17.29
N LEU A 38 -6.58 -1.58 16.22
CA LEU A 38 -6.65 -3.01 15.91
C LEU A 38 -5.51 -3.80 16.57
N GLY A 39 -4.58 -3.15 17.25
CA GLY A 39 -3.40 -3.78 17.84
C GLY A 39 -2.43 -4.34 16.82
N ILE A 40 -2.43 -3.81 15.59
CA ILE A 40 -1.53 -4.22 14.52
C ILE A 40 -0.20 -3.49 14.68
N ALA A 41 0.86 -4.25 14.94
CA ALA A 41 2.21 -3.70 15.07
C ALA A 41 2.78 -3.33 13.69
N TYR A 42 3.45 -2.19 13.63
CA TYR A 42 4.17 -1.73 12.44
C TYR A 42 5.48 -1.02 12.80
N GLN A 43 6.39 -0.97 11.85
CA GLN A 43 7.58 -0.12 11.90
C GLN A 43 7.45 0.91 10.78
N SER A 44 7.69 2.19 11.07
CA SER A 44 7.65 3.27 10.10
C SER A 44 9.04 3.81 9.80
N LEU A 45 9.27 4.17 8.54
CA LEU A 45 10.46 4.87 8.09
C LEU A 45 10.06 6.05 7.21
N HIS A 46 10.33 7.26 7.69
CA HIS A 46 10.15 8.48 6.92
C HIS A 46 11.35 8.68 5.97
N HIS A 47 11.08 9.11 4.77
CA HIS A 47 12.06 9.31 3.70
C HIS A 47 11.60 10.42 2.76
N LEU A 48 12.46 10.85 1.84
CA LEU A 48 12.04 11.71 0.73
C LEU A 48 11.03 10.97 -0.15
N ALA A 49 10.23 11.72 -0.92
CA ALA A 49 9.26 11.12 -1.82
C ALA A 49 9.93 10.10 -2.75
N ILE A 50 9.44 8.86 -2.72
CA ILE A 50 9.92 7.77 -3.58
C ILE A 50 9.39 8.02 -4.99
N MET A 51 10.32 8.08 -5.94
CA MET A 51 10.03 8.32 -7.36
C MET A 51 10.30 7.09 -8.22
N THR A 52 11.09 6.13 -7.73
CA THR A 52 11.50 4.93 -8.48
C THR A 52 11.28 3.65 -7.69
N MET A 53 11.22 2.52 -8.40
CA MET A 53 11.09 1.20 -7.78
C MET A 53 12.35 0.79 -7.02
N GLU A 54 13.51 1.26 -7.47
CA GLU A 54 14.81 1.03 -6.86
C GLU A 54 14.88 1.68 -5.47
N GLU A 55 14.46 2.95 -5.35
CA GLU A 55 14.37 3.65 -4.06
C GLU A 55 13.43 2.90 -3.10
N GLY A 56 12.28 2.43 -3.60
CA GLY A 56 11.35 1.63 -2.80
C GLY A 56 11.96 0.31 -2.32
N ALA A 57 12.75 -0.36 -3.14
CA ALA A 57 13.46 -1.59 -2.78
C ALA A 57 14.51 -1.35 -1.69
N GLU A 58 15.27 -0.26 -1.76
CA GLU A 58 16.23 0.12 -0.72
C GLU A 58 15.55 0.38 0.63
N ILE A 59 14.40 1.07 0.62
CA ILE A 59 13.62 1.32 1.82
C ILE A 59 13.09 0.00 2.42
N ALA A 60 12.56 -0.89 1.59
CA ALA A 60 12.08 -2.20 2.04
C ALA A 60 13.22 -3.05 2.62
N GLN A 61 14.42 -2.99 2.05
CA GLN A 61 15.62 -3.64 2.59
C GLN A 61 16.00 -3.09 3.96
N LYS A 62 15.98 -1.77 4.14
CA LYS A 62 16.26 -1.12 5.44
C LYS A 62 15.23 -1.53 6.51
N LEU A 63 13.98 -1.68 6.13
CA LEU A 63 12.91 -2.15 7.02
C LEU A 63 12.94 -3.66 7.25
N GLY A 64 13.65 -4.43 6.42
CA GLY A 64 13.67 -5.90 6.49
C GLY A 64 12.30 -6.51 6.17
N CYS A 65 11.70 -6.10 5.05
CA CYS A 65 10.41 -6.59 4.57
C CYS A 65 10.44 -6.84 3.05
N THR A 66 9.44 -7.57 2.55
CA THR A 66 9.27 -7.79 1.11
C THR A 66 8.82 -6.48 0.45
N SER A 67 9.59 -6.05 -0.55
CA SER A 67 9.19 -4.92 -1.39
C SER A 67 8.03 -5.34 -2.28
N CYS A 68 6.90 -4.68 -2.14
CA CYS A 68 5.72 -4.90 -2.96
C CYS A 68 5.17 -3.58 -3.49
N LYS A 69 4.33 -3.68 -4.52
CA LYS A 69 3.61 -2.54 -5.08
C LYS A 69 2.13 -2.82 -5.13
N SER A 70 1.36 -1.79 -4.84
CA SER A 70 -0.09 -1.78 -4.98
C SER A 70 -0.46 -1.03 -6.25
N LEU A 71 -1.20 -1.69 -7.15
CA LEU A 71 -1.67 -1.10 -8.40
C LEU A 71 -3.19 -0.96 -8.33
N PHE A 72 -3.69 0.25 -8.58
CA PHE A 72 -5.11 0.50 -8.62
C PHE A 72 -5.60 0.47 -10.06
N LEU A 73 -6.44 -0.51 -10.36
CA LEU A 73 -6.86 -0.86 -11.71
C LEU A 73 -8.37 -0.71 -11.88
N THR A 74 -8.79 -0.54 -13.12
CA THR A 74 -10.20 -0.56 -13.52
C THR A 74 -10.36 -1.37 -14.81
N ASN A 75 -11.56 -1.90 -15.04
CA ASN A 75 -11.93 -2.59 -16.26
C ASN A 75 -12.95 -1.78 -17.09
N LYS A 76 -13.42 -2.32 -18.22
CA LYS A 76 -14.41 -1.66 -19.07
C LYS A 76 -15.77 -1.45 -18.41
N GLN A 77 -16.10 -2.25 -17.39
CA GLN A 77 -17.33 -2.17 -16.62
C GLN A 77 -17.26 -1.13 -15.48
N GLN A 78 -16.11 -0.43 -15.37
CA GLN A 78 -15.82 0.51 -14.28
C GLN A 78 -15.81 -0.14 -12.88
N GLU A 79 -15.48 -1.43 -12.83
CA GLU A 79 -15.16 -2.11 -11.59
C GLU A 79 -13.72 -1.78 -11.18
N TYR A 80 -13.45 -1.68 -9.88
CA TYR A 80 -12.15 -1.28 -9.35
C TYR A 80 -11.45 -2.44 -8.66
N PHE A 81 -10.13 -2.49 -8.83
CA PHE A 81 -9.29 -3.56 -8.30
C PHE A 81 -8.01 -3.00 -7.70
N MET A 82 -7.67 -3.49 -6.52
CA MET A 82 -6.36 -3.28 -5.90
C MET A 82 -5.54 -4.54 -6.11
N LEU A 83 -4.48 -4.46 -6.92
CA LEU A 83 -3.55 -5.58 -7.11
C LEU A 83 -2.28 -5.35 -6.28
N LEU A 84 -2.01 -6.27 -5.38
CA LEU A 84 -0.76 -6.33 -4.61
C LEU A 84 0.16 -7.39 -5.24
N LEU A 85 1.35 -6.98 -5.68
CA LEU A 85 2.33 -7.88 -6.27
C LEU A 85 3.78 -7.51 -5.89
N PRO A 86 4.75 -8.45 -6.01
CA PRO A 86 6.16 -8.17 -5.79
C PRO A 86 6.64 -6.98 -6.63
N ALA A 87 7.48 -6.12 -6.07
CA ALA A 87 7.94 -4.90 -6.74
C ALA A 87 8.63 -5.17 -8.08
N ASN A 88 9.37 -6.28 -8.19
CA ASN A 88 10.10 -6.68 -9.39
C ASN A 88 9.23 -7.33 -10.48
N LYS A 89 8.00 -7.77 -10.17
CA LYS A 89 7.09 -8.34 -11.16
C LYS A 89 6.46 -7.26 -12.04
N LYS A 90 6.26 -7.57 -13.32
CA LYS A 90 5.53 -6.70 -14.26
C LYS A 90 4.05 -7.06 -14.25
N LEU A 91 3.20 -6.05 -14.31
CA LEU A 91 1.78 -6.25 -14.54
C LEU A 91 1.53 -6.83 -15.94
N LYS A 92 0.88 -7.99 -16.00
CA LYS A 92 0.47 -8.66 -17.22
C LYS A 92 -1.05 -8.62 -17.32
N THR A 93 -1.59 -7.51 -17.81
CA THR A 93 -3.03 -7.22 -17.81
C THR A 93 -3.87 -8.28 -18.49
N LYS A 94 -3.36 -8.92 -19.58
CA LYS A 94 -4.05 -9.98 -20.30
C LYS A 94 -4.13 -11.28 -19.47
N GLU A 95 -3.04 -11.65 -18.80
CA GLU A 95 -3.00 -12.83 -17.94
C GLU A 95 -3.92 -12.63 -16.72
N LEU A 96 -3.83 -11.45 -16.08
CA LEU A 96 -4.70 -11.08 -14.98
C LEU A 96 -6.18 -11.15 -15.36
N ALA A 97 -6.55 -10.57 -16.51
CA ALA A 97 -7.93 -10.59 -16.99
C ALA A 97 -8.44 -12.03 -17.21
N GLY A 98 -7.61 -12.91 -17.76
CA GLY A 98 -7.95 -14.33 -17.94
C GLY A 98 -8.18 -15.07 -16.63
N GLN A 99 -7.35 -14.82 -15.60
CA GLN A 99 -7.46 -15.51 -14.30
C GLN A 99 -8.72 -15.16 -13.53
N ILE A 100 -9.15 -13.90 -13.58
CA ILE A 100 -10.33 -13.43 -12.82
C ILE A 100 -11.60 -13.30 -13.66
N GLY A 101 -11.57 -13.70 -14.94
CA GLY A 101 -12.73 -13.62 -15.82
C GLY A 101 -13.19 -12.19 -16.12
N SER A 102 -12.27 -11.22 -16.09
CA SER A 102 -12.58 -9.81 -16.32
C SER A 102 -12.26 -9.37 -17.75
N SER A 103 -12.74 -8.21 -18.12
CA SER A 103 -12.31 -7.50 -19.33
C SER A 103 -10.89 -6.94 -19.19
N HIS A 104 -10.39 -6.28 -20.23
CA HIS A 104 -9.06 -5.66 -20.20
C HIS A 104 -8.93 -4.62 -19.07
N PHE A 105 -7.79 -4.66 -18.35
CA PHE A 105 -7.46 -3.72 -17.29
C PHE A 105 -6.69 -2.52 -17.80
N SER A 106 -6.96 -1.37 -17.18
CA SER A 106 -6.17 -0.14 -17.24
C SER A 106 -5.94 0.39 -15.82
N PHE A 107 -5.01 1.33 -15.67
CA PHE A 107 -4.88 2.04 -14.40
C PHE A 107 -6.13 2.89 -14.15
N ALA A 108 -6.61 2.90 -12.92
CA ALA A 108 -7.69 3.78 -12.49
C ALA A 108 -7.22 5.23 -12.49
N SER A 109 -8.17 6.17 -12.65
CA SER A 109 -7.87 7.60 -12.66
C SER A 109 -7.45 8.12 -11.27
N GLU A 110 -6.72 9.24 -11.24
CA GLU A 110 -6.37 9.94 -10.00
C GLU A 110 -7.61 10.28 -9.17
N LYS A 111 -8.68 10.74 -9.83
CA LYS A 111 -9.96 11.03 -9.17
C LYS A 111 -10.57 9.79 -8.51
N ALA A 112 -10.41 8.60 -9.10
CA ALA A 112 -10.86 7.36 -8.48
C ALA A 112 -9.96 6.97 -7.29
N MET A 113 -8.63 7.19 -7.37
CA MET A 113 -7.71 7.00 -6.25
C MET A 113 -8.07 7.90 -5.06
N GLU A 114 -8.32 9.18 -5.32
CA GLU A 114 -8.74 10.15 -4.31
C GLU A 114 -10.07 9.74 -3.67
N ASN A 115 -11.08 9.46 -4.47
CA ASN A 115 -12.44 9.18 -3.98
C ASN A 115 -12.57 7.86 -3.22
N LEU A 116 -11.86 6.80 -3.62
CA LEU A 116 -12.02 5.46 -3.08
C LEU A 116 -10.94 5.11 -2.04
N LEU A 117 -9.73 5.64 -2.19
CA LEU A 117 -8.57 5.24 -1.41
C LEU A 117 -7.92 6.39 -0.65
N CYS A 118 -8.41 7.62 -0.81
CA CYS A 118 -7.81 8.84 -0.24
C CYS A 118 -6.29 8.90 -0.49
N THR A 119 -5.87 8.67 -1.73
CA THR A 119 -4.47 8.63 -2.15
C THR A 119 -4.28 9.18 -3.56
N PHE A 120 -3.04 9.22 -4.02
CA PHE A 120 -2.64 9.76 -5.31
C PHE A 120 -1.62 8.82 -6.01
N PRO A 121 -1.29 9.03 -7.30
CA PRO A 121 -0.28 8.25 -7.99
C PRO A 121 1.07 8.26 -7.26
N GLY A 122 1.66 7.08 -7.09
CA GLY A 122 2.91 6.90 -6.33
C GLY A 122 2.72 6.64 -4.83
N ALA A 123 1.51 6.82 -4.29
CA ALA A 123 1.20 6.55 -2.87
C ALA A 123 0.11 5.48 -2.67
N VAL A 124 -0.32 4.82 -3.74
CA VAL A 124 -1.32 3.75 -3.68
C VAL A 124 -0.83 2.62 -2.76
N SER A 125 -1.71 2.20 -1.86
CA SER A 125 -1.39 1.21 -0.82
C SER A 125 -2.60 0.34 -0.51
N ILE A 126 -2.35 -0.92 -0.11
CA ILE A 126 -3.40 -1.80 0.44
C ILE A 126 -4.09 -1.17 1.66
N LEU A 127 -3.40 -0.32 2.41
CA LEU A 127 -3.97 0.40 3.56
C LEU A 127 -5.04 1.43 3.14
N GLY A 128 -5.04 1.87 1.88
CA GLY A 128 -6.08 2.73 1.31
C GLY A 128 -7.48 2.09 1.33
N LEU A 129 -7.57 0.75 1.38
CA LEU A 129 -8.84 0.04 1.52
C LEU A 129 -9.61 0.41 2.81
N ILE A 130 -8.94 0.99 3.80
CA ILE A 130 -9.57 1.56 5.00
C ILE A 130 -10.63 2.62 4.65
N TYR A 131 -10.47 3.28 3.50
CA TYR A 131 -11.37 4.34 3.01
C TYR A 131 -12.52 3.82 2.15
N ASP A 132 -12.38 2.64 1.55
CA ASP A 132 -13.43 2.02 0.73
C ASP A 132 -14.54 1.42 1.59
N LYS A 133 -15.41 2.28 2.12
CA LYS A 133 -16.52 1.90 3.02
C LYS A 133 -17.64 1.12 2.33
N GLU A 134 -17.76 1.29 1.03
CA GLU A 134 -18.79 0.65 0.22
C GLU A 134 -18.32 -0.66 -0.41
N ASN A 135 -17.07 -1.06 -0.12
CA ASN A 135 -16.46 -2.30 -0.62
C ASN A 135 -16.50 -2.41 -2.16
N LYS A 136 -16.20 -1.28 -2.82
CA LYS A 136 -16.19 -1.16 -4.28
C LYS A 136 -14.92 -1.70 -4.92
N VAL A 137 -13.84 -1.81 -4.15
CA VAL A 137 -12.52 -2.22 -4.63
C VAL A 137 -12.31 -3.70 -4.34
N GLN A 138 -12.18 -4.51 -5.38
CA GLN A 138 -11.84 -5.92 -5.27
C GLN A 138 -10.34 -6.07 -5.05
N LEU A 139 -9.93 -6.80 -4.01
CA LEU A 139 -8.53 -7.06 -3.72
C LEU A 139 -8.03 -8.30 -4.45
N LEU A 140 -6.91 -8.14 -5.15
CA LEU A 140 -6.17 -9.19 -5.83
C LEU A 140 -4.77 -9.26 -5.22
N ILE A 141 -4.31 -10.45 -4.87
CA ILE A 141 -2.98 -10.65 -4.27
C ILE A 141 -2.21 -11.67 -5.12
N ASP A 142 -1.02 -11.27 -5.57
CA ASP A 142 -0.12 -12.21 -6.22
C ASP A 142 0.35 -13.29 -5.23
N LYS A 143 0.35 -14.54 -5.70
CA LYS A 143 0.67 -15.72 -4.89
C LYS A 143 2.01 -15.60 -4.14
N GLU A 144 3.04 -15.00 -4.75
CA GLU A 144 4.34 -14.85 -4.11
C GLU A 144 4.30 -13.91 -2.90
N ILE A 145 3.38 -12.94 -2.85
CA ILE A 145 3.21 -12.09 -1.68
C ILE A 145 2.79 -12.90 -0.46
N LEU A 146 1.98 -13.94 -0.65
CA LEU A 146 1.49 -14.79 0.45
C LEU A 146 2.60 -15.58 1.17
N GLU A 147 3.77 -15.70 0.56
CA GLU A 147 4.94 -16.33 1.16
C GLU A 147 5.72 -15.38 2.08
N SER A 148 5.37 -14.08 2.07
CA SER A 148 6.07 -13.06 2.84
C SER A 148 5.59 -13.02 4.29
N THR A 149 6.52 -12.92 5.25
CA THR A 149 6.17 -12.67 6.66
C THR A 149 5.80 -11.20 6.86
N TYR A 150 6.58 -10.28 6.29
CA TYR A 150 6.39 -8.84 6.37
C TYR A 150 6.40 -8.22 4.99
N ILE A 151 5.50 -7.28 4.77
CA ILE A 151 5.44 -6.48 3.54
C ILE A 151 5.69 -5.01 3.82
N GLY A 152 6.28 -4.32 2.83
CA GLY A 152 6.40 -2.87 2.80
C GLY A 152 5.19 -2.24 2.14
N CYS A 153 4.58 -1.23 2.76
CA CYS A 153 3.47 -0.48 2.19
C CYS A 153 3.52 0.99 2.64
N HIS A 154 2.77 1.85 1.96
CA HIS A 154 2.67 3.27 2.30
C HIS A 154 1.43 3.53 3.16
N PRO A 155 1.47 4.49 4.10
CA PRO A 155 0.26 4.99 4.76
C PRO A 155 -0.49 6.01 3.87
N CYS A 156 -0.66 5.70 2.57
CA CYS A 156 -1.25 6.54 1.52
C CYS A 156 -0.50 7.85 1.24
N VAL A 157 0.75 7.95 1.66
CA VAL A 157 1.70 9.01 1.31
C VAL A 157 3.01 8.37 0.85
N ASN A 158 3.73 8.99 -0.09
CA ASN A 158 4.98 8.42 -0.63
C ASN A 158 6.25 8.92 0.07
N THR A 159 6.10 9.54 1.24
CA THR A 159 7.19 10.04 2.11
C THR A 159 7.38 9.21 3.37
N CYS A 160 6.60 8.15 3.51
CA CYS A 160 6.70 7.19 4.60
C CYS A 160 6.42 5.77 4.11
N SER A 161 7.18 4.81 4.60
CA SER A 161 6.95 3.38 4.38
C SER A 161 6.75 2.67 5.71
N LEU A 162 5.83 1.71 5.72
CA LEU A 162 5.53 0.87 6.87
C LEU A 162 5.95 -0.57 6.55
N LYS A 163 6.55 -1.23 7.54
CA LYS A 163 6.67 -2.69 7.59
C LYS A 163 5.55 -3.21 8.45
N ILE A 164 4.71 -4.08 7.90
CA ILE A 164 3.59 -4.69 8.61
C ILE A 164 3.62 -6.20 8.36
N ARG A 165 3.24 -6.98 9.36
CA ARG A 165 3.10 -8.43 9.21
C ARG A 165 1.93 -8.72 8.27
N LEU A 166 2.18 -9.49 7.22
CA LEU A 166 1.15 -9.79 6.22
C LEU A 166 -0.06 -10.51 6.84
N GLU A 167 0.19 -11.42 7.77
CA GLU A 167 -0.87 -12.14 8.48
C GLU A 167 -1.83 -11.20 9.23
N ASP A 168 -1.32 -10.12 9.84
CA ASP A 168 -2.15 -9.13 10.54
C ASP A 168 -3.02 -8.34 9.56
N ILE A 169 -2.50 -8.03 8.37
CA ILE A 169 -3.30 -7.44 7.30
C ILE A 169 -4.42 -8.38 6.88
N LEU A 170 -4.10 -9.64 6.57
CA LEU A 170 -5.07 -10.60 6.03
C LEU A 170 -6.11 -11.05 7.07
N LYS A 171 -5.70 -11.26 8.33
CA LYS A 171 -6.56 -11.85 9.36
C LYS A 171 -7.20 -10.84 10.32
N ILE A 172 -6.65 -9.63 10.44
CA ILE A 172 -7.16 -8.61 11.35
C ILE A 172 -7.71 -7.41 10.59
N LEU A 173 -6.88 -6.74 9.75
CA LEU A 173 -7.28 -5.52 9.06
C LEU A 173 -8.38 -5.77 8.05
N LEU A 174 -8.16 -6.65 7.06
CA LEU A 174 -9.11 -6.87 5.96
C LEU A 174 -10.50 -7.31 6.44
N PRO A 175 -10.65 -8.26 7.39
CA PRO A 175 -11.96 -8.59 7.94
C PRO A 175 -12.64 -7.41 8.63
N LYS A 176 -11.87 -6.57 9.33
CA LYS A 176 -12.42 -5.42 10.06
C LYS A 176 -12.93 -4.30 9.16
N ILE A 177 -12.40 -4.21 7.95
CA ILE A 177 -12.82 -3.25 6.93
C ILE A 177 -13.68 -3.87 5.82
N SER A 178 -14.18 -5.12 6.03
CA SER A 178 -15.04 -5.87 5.10
C SER A 178 -14.38 -6.26 3.75
N HIS A 179 -13.05 -6.30 3.70
CA HIS A 179 -12.27 -6.72 2.52
C HIS A 179 -11.64 -8.12 2.66
N GLN A 180 -12.21 -9.01 3.50
CA GLN A 180 -11.68 -10.35 3.73
C GLN A 180 -11.75 -11.28 2.51
N ASN A 181 -12.60 -10.97 1.54
CA ASN A 181 -12.71 -11.73 0.29
C ASN A 181 -11.76 -11.14 -0.74
N PHE A 182 -10.72 -11.87 -1.07
CA PHE A 182 -9.76 -11.48 -2.11
C PHE A 182 -9.46 -12.65 -3.03
N ASN A 183 -9.04 -12.36 -4.25
CA ASN A 183 -8.62 -13.37 -5.21
C ASN A 183 -7.09 -13.49 -5.23
N ILE A 184 -6.60 -14.72 -5.28
CA ILE A 184 -5.18 -15.02 -5.47
C ILE A 184 -4.93 -15.12 -6.96
N VAL A 185 -3.88 -14.44 -7.43
CA VAL A 185 -3.45 -14.46 -8.84
C VAL A 185 -1.98 -14.85 -8.94
N GLU A 186 -1.57 -15.34 -10.10
CA GLU A 186 -0.19 -15.75 -10.40
C GLU A 186 0.26 -15.06 -11.69
N LEU A 187 1.16 -14.03 -11.57
CA LEU A 187 1.59 -13.19 -12.68
C LEU A 187 3.08 -13.33 -13.01
#